data_f302707a3be04f555c9ec1087393e550
#
_entry.id   f302707a3be04f555c9ec1087393e550
#
_cell.length_a   1.000
_cell.length_b   1.000
_cell.length_c   1.000
_cell.angle_alpha   90.00
_cell.angle_beta   90.00
_cell.angle_gamma   90.00
#
_symmetry.space_group_name_H-M   'P 1'
#
loop_
_entity.id
_entity.type
_entity.pdbx_description
1 polymer ?
#
loop_
_entity_poly.entity_id
_entity_poly.type
_entity_poly.pdbx_seq_one_letter_code
_entity_poly.pdbx_strand_id
1 'polypeptide(L)'
;MKIITIFVCLLISFSVQAQKLTIYTYDSFVSEWGPGPIIKEKFEKNYNTELEFVAVDSAATLLNKIILEGSTTKADIILGLDMNLLDAANKSNLFSKHNIEDINDQIQLPIKWDTENFVPYNYGYFAFVYNNKILKNPPLSMDELINSTEARIVIQDPRTSTPGLGLLTWMKAIYGDKAGNEWKKLNKKIISVTKGWTDAYYNFFMAGEADMVLSYTTSPAAHILFENNFD
;
A
#
# COMPACT_ATOMS: atom_id res chain seq x y z
N MET A 1 -66.37 -33.04 -27.96
CA MET A 1 -64.90 -33.14 -27.82
C MET A 1 -64.35 -31.74 -27.44
N LYS A 2 -63.99 -31.54 -26.16
CA LYS A 2 -63.49 -30.28 -25.71
C LYS A 2 -61.95 -30.40 -25.72
N ILE A 3 -61.29 -29.60 -26.56
CA ILE A 3 -59.79 -29.49 -26.60
C ILE A 3 -59.39 -28.55 -25.51
N ILE A 4 -58.65 -29.06 -24.49
CA ILE A 4 -58.06 -28.30 -23.43
C ILE A 4 -56.65 -27.90 -23.92
N THR A 5 -56.47 -26.63 -24.26
CA THR A 5 -55.17 -26.08 -24.61
C THR A 5 -54.40 -25.78 -23.30
N ILE A 6 -53.38 -26.59 -22.99
CA ILE A 6 -52.48 -26.36 -21.86
C ILE A 6 -51.44 -25.33 -22.29
N PHE A 7 -51.53 -24.14 -21.69
CA PHE A 7 -50.53 -23.08 -21.85
C PHE A 7 -49.37 -23.36 -20.88
N VAL A 8 -48.26 -23.91 -21.38
CA VAL A 8 -47.05 -24.11 -20.60
C VAL A 8 -46.29 -22.79 -20.55
N CYS A 9 -46.41 -22.05 -19.45
CA CYS A 9 -45.57 -20.88 -19.18
C CYS A 9 -44.13 -21.36 -18.85
N LEU A 10 -43.23 -21.24 -19.81
CA LEU A 10 -41.80 -21.43 -19.59
C LEU A 10 -41.28 -20.23 -18.75
N LEU A 11 -41.13 -20.41 -17.45
CA LEU A 11 -40.43 -19.48 -16.58
C LEU A 11 -38.93 -19.56 -16.89
N ILE A 12 -38.44 -18.68 -17.76
CA ILE A 12 -37.01 -18.47 -17.99
C ILE A 12 -36.52 -17.73 -16.76
N SER A 13 -35.96 -18.47 -15.81
CA SER A 13 -35.20 -17.88 -14.69
C SER A 13 -33.94 -17.28 -15.25
N PHE A 14 -33.92 -15.97 -15.50
CA PHE A 14 -32.67 -15.22 -15.68
C PHE A 14 -31.95 -15.25 -14.36
N SER A 15 -30.95 -16.11 -14.25
CA SER A 15 -29.94 -15.97 -13.19
C SER A 15 -29.23 -14.65 -13.43
N VAL A 16 -29.60 -13.63 -12.68
CA VAL A 16 -28.77 -12.40 -12.58
C VAL A 16 -27.52 -12.82 -11.85
N GLN A 17 -26.50 -13.16 -12.61
CA GLN A 17 -25.17 -13.38 -12.04
C GLN A 17 -24.72 -12.03 -11.48
N ALA A 18 -24.46 -11.97 -10.17
CA ALA A 18 -23.93 -10.77 -9.56
C ALA A 18 -22.64 -10.39 -10.30
N GLN A 19 -22.55 -9.14 -10.73
CA GLN A 19 -21.34 -8.64 -11.35
C GLN A 19 -20.22 -8.70 -10.32
N LYS A 20 -19.03 -9.16 -10.71
CA LYS A 20 -17.86 -9.27 -9.84
C LYS A 20 -16.83 -8.27 -10.26
N LEU A 21 -16.27 -7.55 -9.28
CA LEU A 21 -15.15 -6.63 -9.46
C LEU A 21 -13.93 -7.15 -8.69
N THR A 22 -12.83 -7.37 -9.38
CA THR A 22 -11.60 -7.91 -8.79
C THR A 22 -10.56 -6.81 -8.63
N ILE A 23 -10.14 -6.56 -7.38
CA ILE A 23 -9.13 -5.58 -7.04
C ILE A 23 -7.87 -6.31 -6.56
N TYR A 24 -6.75 -6.09 -7.25
CA TYR A 24 -5.45 -6.53 -6.77
C TYR A 24 -4.84 -5.43 -5.90
N THR A 25 -4.37 -5.80 -4.72
CA THR A 25 -3.87 -4.83 -3.71
C THR A 25 -2.79 -5.44 -2.83
N TYR A 26 -2.36 -4.74 -1.79
CA TYR A 26 -1.36 -5.17 -0.82
C TYR A 26 -2.04 -5.70 0.47
N ASP A 27 -1.32 -6.56 1.20
CA ASP A 27 -1.83 -7.35 2.33
C ASP A 27 -2.42 -6.50 3.46
N SER A 28 -1.74 -5.42 3.87
CA SER A 28 -2.22 -4.57 4.95
C SER A 28 -3.50 -3.79 4.61
N PHE A 29 -3.84 -3.63 3.32
CA PHE A 29 -5.11 -3.03 2.92
C PHE A 29 -6.30 -3.91 3.27
N VAL A 30 -6.14 -5.22 3.14
CA VAL A 30 -7.22 -6.22 3.35
C VAL A 30 -7.19 -6.89 4.73
N SER A 31 -6.24 -6.54 5.58
CA SER A 31 -6.19 -7.01 6.95
C SER A 31 -7.43 -6.57 7.76
N GLU A 32 -7.70 -7.21 8.89
CA GLU A 32 -8.85 -6.88 9.74
C GLU A 32 -8.86 -5.40 10.19
N TRP A 33 -7.67 -4.83 10.41
CA TRP A 33 -7.50 -3.42 10.79
C TRP A 33 -7.33 -2.49 9.58
N GLY A 34 -7.23 -3.03 8.37
CA GLY A 34 -7.13 -2.27 7.13
C GLY A 34 -8.48 -1.73 6.66
N PRO A 35 -8.50 -0.83 5.67
CA PRO A 35 -9.74 -0.24 5.17
C PRO A 35 -10.54 -1.19 4.25
N GLY A 36 -9.91 -2.24 3.72
CA GLY A 36 -10.49 -3.14 2.74
C GLY A 36 -11.81 -3.77 3.16
N PRO A 37 -11.93 -4.38 4.36
CA PRO A 37 -13.17 -5.01 4.81
C PRO A 37 -14.36 -4.04 4.84
N ILE A 38 -14.17 -2.83 5.36
CA ILE A 38 -15.24 -1.82 5.43
C ILE A 38 -15.62 -1.31 4.03
N ILE A 39 -14.63 -1.14 3.15
CA ILE A 39 -14.87 -0.73 1.76
C ILE A 39 -15.67 -1.80 1.03
N LYS A 40 -15.30 -3.08 1.17
CA LYS A 40 -16.01 -4.22 0.58
C LYS A 40 -17.46 -4.24 1.01
N GLU A 41 -17.74 -4.23 2.30
CA GLU A 41 -19.10 -4.24 2.85
C GLU A 41 -19.97 -3.10 2.28
N LYS A 42 -19.43 -1.87 2.32
CA LYS A 42 -20.15 -0.69 1.82
C LYS A 42 -20.38 -0.74 0.31
N PHE A 43 -19.39 -1.20 -0.45
CA PHE A 43 -19.46 -1.27 -1.90
C PHE A 43 -20.51 -2.31 -2.33
N GLU A 44 -20.42 -3.52 -1.82
CA GLU A 44 -21.35 -4.59 -2.13
C GLU A 44 -22.81 -4.24 -1.80
N LYS A 45 -23.01 -3.60 -0.64
CA LYS A 45 -24.32 -3.10 -0.23
C LYS A 45 -24.90 -2.04 -1.16
N ASN A 46 -24.05 -1.14 -1.67
CA ASN A 46 -24.51 0.01 -2.44
C ASN A 46 -24.67 -0.29 -3.93
N TYR A 47 -23.89 -1.23 -4.48
CA TYR A 47 -23.81 -1.47 -5.92
C TYR A 47 -24.29 -2.84 -6.35
N ASN A 48 -24.68 -3.72 -5.43
CA ASN A 48 -25.08 -5.10 -5.71
C ASN A 48 -24.06 -5.84 -6.62
N THR A 49 -22.79 -5.59 -6.40
CA THR A 49 -21.65 -6.13 -7.14
C THR A 49 -20.71 -6.78 -6.14
N GLU A 50 -20.32 -8.03 -6.35
CA GLU A 50 -19.35 -8.72 -5.51
C GLU A 50 -17.96 -8.07 -5.68
N LEU A 51 -17.29 -7.78 -4.57
CA LEU A 51 -15.94 -7.24 -4.55
C LEU A 51 -14.96 -8.30 -4.07
N GLU A 52 -14.02 -8.69 -4.94
CA GLU A 52 -12.94 -9.61 -4.59
C GLU A 52 -11.62 -8.87 -4.45
N PHE A 53 -10.90 -9.11 -3.35
CA PHE A 53 -9.53 -8.67 -3.19
C PHE A 53 -8.54 -9.82 -3.41
N VAL A 54 -7.50 -9.55 -4.20
CA VAL A 54 -6.33 -10.42 -4.34
C VAL A 54 -5.13 -9.67 -3.78
N ALA A 55 -4.66 -10.09 -2.61
CA ALA A 55 -3.58 -9.41 -1.91
C ALA A 55 -2.20 -10.00 -2.22
N VAL A 56 -1.20 -9.14 -2.22
CA VAL A 56 0.22 -9.47 -2.30
C VAL A 56 1.01 -8.67 -1.28
N ASP A 57 2.28 -9.02 -1.04
CA ASP A 57 3.09 -8.45 0.05
C ASP A 57 3.34 -6.93 -0.08
N SER A 58 3.34 -6.39 -1.31
CA SER A 58 3.74 -4.99 -1.53
C SER A 58 3.34 -4.44 -2.90
N ALA A 59 3.41 -3.11 -3.04
CA ALA A 59 3.15 -2.41 -4.30
C ALA A 59 4.08 -2.86 -5.45
N ALA A 60 5.37 -3.08 -5.18
CA ALA A 60 6.31 -3.56 -6.20
C ALA A 60 5.98 -5.00 -6.65
N THR A 61 5.63 -5.88 -5.71
CA THR A 61 5.17 -7.24 -6.02
C THR A 61 3.87 -7.21 -6.83
N LEU A 62 2.98 -6.27 -6.49
CA LEU A 62 1.71 -6.05 -7.19
C LEU A 62 1.94 -5.68 -8.65
N LEU A 63 2.79 -4.67 -8.91
CA LEU A 63 3.12 -4.27 -10.28
C LEU A 63 3.78 -5.40 -11.07
N ASN A 64 4.74 -6.10 -10.47
CA ASN A 64 5.39 -7.24 -11.12
C ASN A 64 4.40 -8.35 -11.48
N LYS A 65 3.45 -8.67 -10.59
CA LYS A 65 2.39 -9.64 -10.86
C LYS A 65 1.56 -9.24 -12.09
N ILE A 66 1.12 -7.99 -12.17
CA ILE A 66 0.34 -7.49 -13.30
C ILE A 66 1.14 -7.53 -14.60
N ILE A 67 2.40 -7.14 -14.58
CA ILE A 67 3.28 -7.20 -15.76
C ILE A 67 3.45 -8.65 -16.25
N LEU A 68 3.60 -9.60 -15.32
CA LEU A 68 3.73 -11.03 -15.67
C LEU A 68 2.43 -11.61 -16.22
N GLU A 69 1.29 -11.23 -15.69
CA GLU A 69 -0.02 -11.68 -16.18
C GLU A 69 -0.39 -11.01 -17.51
N GLY A 70 0.06 -9.78 -17.75
CA GLY A 70 -0.20 -9.03 -18.96
C GLY A 70 -1.69 -8.95 -19.29
N SER A 71 -2.06 -9.24 -20.54
CA SER A 71 -3.46 -9.22 -21.00
C SER A 71 -4.32 -10.34 -20.44
N THR A 72 -3.75 -11.28 -19.68
CA THR A 72 -4.50 -12.39 -19.05
C THR A 72 -4.83 -12.11 -17.59
N THR A 73 -4.49 -10.93 -17.08
CA THR A 73 -4.83 -10.55 -15.71
C THR A 73 -6.33 -10.60 -15.48
N LYS A 74 -6.69 -10.95 -14.25
CA LYS A 74 -8.10 -10.93 -13.80
C LYS A 74 -8.41 -9.69 -12.98
N ALA A 75 -7.44 -8.80 -12.81
CA ALA A 75 -7.66 -7.57 -12.09
C ALA A 75 -8.43 -6.57 -12.94
N ASP A 76 -9.53 -6.05 -12.41
CA ASP A 76 -10.24 -4.90 -12.96
C ASP A 76 -9.61 -3.60 -12.45
N ILE A 77 -9.13 -3.60 -11.20
CA ILE A 77 -8.49 -2.45 -10.55
C ILE A 77 -7.21 -2.90 -9.86
N ILE A 78 -6.19 -2.06 -9.94
CA ILE A 78 -4.97 -2.16 -9.14
C ILE A 78 -4.98 -1.03 -8.11
N LEU A 79 -4.88 -1.39 -6.83
CA LEU A 79 -4.90 -0.43 -5.74
C LEU A 79 -3.61 -0.53 -4.92
N GLY A 80 -2.90 0.60 -4.75
CA GLY A 80 -1.75 0.69 -3.86
C GLY A 80 -0.40 0.83 -4.55
N LEU A 81 -0.37 1.18 -5.84
CA LEU A 81 0.88 1.63 -6.46
C LEU A 81 1.27 3.00 -5.90
N ASP A 82 2.52 3.19 -5.58
CA ASP A 82 3.04 4.49 -5.16
C ASP A 82 3.70 5.26 -6.33
N MET A 83 4.00 6.53 -6.11
CA MET A 83 4.55 7.42 -7.15
C MET A 83 5.86 6.92 -7.77
N ASN A 84 6.67 6.15 -7.03
CA ASN A 84 7.94 5.62 -7.56
C ASN A 84 7.71 4.52 -8.62
N LEU A 85 6.54 3.92 -8.62
CA LEU A 85 6.18 2.83 -9.53
C LEU A 85 5.42 3.30 -10.78
N LEU A 86 4.92 4.54 -10.82
CA LEU A 86 4.05 5.02 -11.88
C LEU A 86 4.73 5.02 -13.27
N ASP A 87 6.02 5.34 -13.35
CA ASP A 87 6.75 5.29 -14.62
C ASP A 87 6.83 3.87 -15.17
N ALA A 88 7.15 2.89 -14.32
CA ALA A 88 7.19 1.48 -14.70
C ALA A 88 5.79 0.95 -15.05
N ALA A 89 4.77 1.36 -14.30
CA ALA A 89 3.38 1.02 -14.59
C ALA A 89 2.93 1.58 -15.94
N ASN A 90 3.18 2.84 -16.23
CA ASN A 90 2.86 3.45 -17.53
C ASN A 90 3.54 2.75 -18.70
N LYS A 91 4.83 2.37 -18.55
CA LYS A 91 5.59 1.66 -19.58
C LYS A 91 5.04 0.25 -19.88
N SER A 92 4.29 -0.33 -18.97
CA SER A 92 3.66 -1.64 -19.19
C SER A 92 2.51 -1.60 -20.21
N ASN A 93 1.90 -0.44 -20.43
CA ASN A 93 0.71 -0.23 -21.27
C ASN A 93 -0.50 -1.08 -20.86
N LEU A 94 -0.61 -1.46 -19.59
CA LEU A 94 -1.71 -2.29 -19.06
C LEU A 94 -2.81 -1.46 -18.40
N PHE A 95 -2.60 -0.16 -18.21
CA PHE A 95 -3.53 0.71 -17.49
C PHE A 95 -4.30 1.62 -18.45
N SER A 96 -5.61 1.69 -18.26
CA SER A 96 -6.51 2.55 -19.01
C SER A 96 -6.63 3.94 -18.37
N LYS A 97 -7.06 4.93 -19.13
CA LYS A 97 -7.40 6.26 -18.60
C LYS A 97 -8.58 6.17 -17.66
N HIS A 98 -8.51 6.89 -16.54
CA HIS A 98 -9.57 6.91 -15.54
C HIS A 98 -10.78 7.78 -15.94
N ASN A 99 -10.61 8.71 -16.88
CA ASN A 99 -11.66 9.62 -17.40
C ASN A 99 -12.40 10.43 -16.31
N ILE A 100 -11.74 10.69 -15.17
CA ILE A 100 -12.27 11.57 -14.13
C ILE A 100 -11.86 12.98 -14.45
N GLU A 101 -12.84 13.86 -14.66
CA GLU A 101 -12.62 15.28 -14.86
C GLU A 101 -12.34 15.98 -13.52
N ASP A 102 -11.54 17.04 -13.56
CA ASP A 102 -11.26 17.93 -12.41
C ASP A 102 -10.79 17.22 -11.14
N ILE A 103 -9.96 16.18 -11.30
CA ILE A 103 -9.48 15.33 -10.18
C ILE A 103 -8.81 16.16 -9.08
N ASN A 104 -8.09 17.23 -9.45
CA ASN A 104 -7.41 18.10 -8.48
C ASN A 104 -8.39 18.93 -7.64
N ASP A 105 -9.60 19.20 -8.14
CA ASP A 105 -10.64 19.92 -7.40
C ASP A 105 -11.39 18.98 -6.44
N GLN A 106 -11.40 17.70 -6.75
CA GLN A 106 -12.06 16.67 -5.95
C GLN A 106 -11.19 16.14 -4.80
N ILE A 107 -9.86 16.23 -4.94
CA ILE A 107 -8.90 15.63 -4.01
C ILE A 107 -7.93 16.70 -3.50
N GLN A 108 -7.87 16.88 -2.18
CA GLN A 108 -6.90 17.79 -1.55
C GLN A 108 -5.56 17.11 -1.38
N LEU A 109 -4.67 17.25 -2.36
CA LEU A 109 -3.30 16.75 -2.30
C LEU A 109 -2.31 17.90 -2.10
N PRO A 110 -1.14 17.63 -1.49
CA PRO A 110 -0.08 18.63 -1.36
C PRO A 110 0.64 18.93 -2.67
N ILE A 111 0.34 18.19 -3.73
CA ILE A 111 0.90 18.34 -5.07
C ILE A 111 -0.21 18.31 -6.12
N LYS A 112 0.03 18.95 -7.27
CA LYS A 112 -0.84 18.81 -8.42
C LYS A 112 -0.73 17.40 -9.00
N TRP A 113 -1.89 16.78 -9.25
CA TRP A 113 -1.98 15.46 -9.87
C TRP A 113 -2.29 15.61 -11.36
N ASP A 114 -1.48 15.01 -12.22
CA ASP A 114 -1.55 15.19 -13.68
C ASP A 114 -1.47 13.89 -14.50
N THR A 115 -1.59 12.73 -13.82
CA THR A 115 -1.61 11.45 -14.54
C THR A 115 -3.03 11.12 -15.03
N GLU A 116 -3.12 10.52 -16.22
CA GLU A 116 -4.41 10.14 -16.80
C GLU A 116 -4.86 8.72 -16.45
N ASN A 117 -3.93 7.87 -15.99
CA ASN A 117 -4.18 6.44 -15.77
C ASN A 117 -4.31 6.08 -14.28
N PHE A 118 -3.97 6.98 -13.39
CA PHE A 118 -3.93 6.70 -11.95
C PHE A 118 -4.71 7.73 -11.17
N VAL A 119 -5.46 7.26 -10.18
CA VAL A 119 -6.25 8.07 -9.25
C VAL A 119 -5.60 8.02 -7.88
N PRO A 120 -5.16 9.14 -7.29
CA PRO A 120 -4.62 9.16 -5.94
C PRO A 120 -5.77 8.96 -4.93
N TYR A 121 -5.58 8.11 -3.93
CA TYR A 121 -6.59 7.88 -2.89
C TYR A 121 -6.10 8.25 -1.49
N ASN A 122 -4.79 8.29 -1.29
CA ASN A 122 -4.16 8.78 -0.07
C ASN A 122 -2.75 9.31 -0.35
N TYR A 123 -2.17 9.96 0.64
CA TYR A 123 -0.75 10.28 0.66
C TYR A 123 -0.21 10.16 2.09
N GLY A 124 1.12 10.02 2.21
CA GLY A 124 1.79 9.96 3.50
C GLY A 124 3.27 10.31 3.37
N TYR A 125 3.91 10.54 4.51
CA TYR A 125 5.34 10.81 4.60
C TYR A 125 6.04 9.66 5.31
N PHE A 126 7.21 9.28 4.83
CA PHE A 126 8.04 8.29 5.51
C PHE A 126 8.64 8.89 6.76
N ALA A 127 8.75 8.07 7.79
CA ALA A 127 9.39 8.41 9.05
C ALA A 127 9.99 7.15 9.70
N PHE A 128 10.99 7.35 10.54
CA PHE A 128 11.36 6.32 11.51
C PHE A 128 10.46 6.46 12.74
N VAL A 129 9.70 5.41 13.02
CA VAL A 129 8.87 5.28 14.22
C VAL A 129 9.71 4.63 15.31
N TYR A 130 9.57 5.09 16.53
CA TYR A 130 10.30 4.59 17.68
C TYR A 130 9.39 4.40 18.89
N ASN A 131 9.77 3.54 19.81
CA ASN A 131 9.10 3.38 21.09
C ASN A 131 9.68 4.36 22.10
N ASN A 132 8.88 5.31 22.57
CA ASN A 132 9.30 6.36 23.48
C ASN A 132 9.63 5.90 24.90
N LYS A 133 9.22 4.69 25.27
CA LYS A 133 9.60 4.06 26.55
C LYS A 133 11.03 3.54 26.49
N ILE A 134 11.48 3.08 25.35
CA ILE A 134 12.80 2.48 25.13
C ILE A 134 13.82 3.55 24.71
N LEU A 135 13.50 4.32 23.67
CA LEU A 135 14.39 5.32 23.10
C LEU A 135 14.01 6.72 23.58
N LYS A 136 14.66 7.21 24.65
CA LYS A 136 14.37 8.51 25.28
C LYS A 136 14.85 9.71 24.49
N ASN A 137 15.91 9.54 23.71
CA ASN A 137 16.51 10.59 22.90
C ASN A 137 16.57 10.12 21.44
N PRO A 138 15.44 10.13 20.72
CA PRO A 138 15.43 9.73 19.31
C PRO A 138 16.23 10.72 18.46
N PRO A 139 16.86 10.26 17.38
CA PRO A 139 17.51 11.15 16.43
C PRO A 139 16.45 12.01 15.73
N LEU A 140 16.73 13.31 15.60
CA LEU A 140 15.83 14.29 15.00
C LEU A 140 16.13 14.56 13.53
N SER A 141 17.19 13.96 13.01
CA SER A 141 17.59 14.08 11.60
C SER A 141 18.23 12.78 11.10
N MET A 142 18.34 12.65 9.77
CA MET A 142 19.06 11.54 9.17
C MET A 142 20.56 11.55 9.55
N ASP A 143 21.15 12.73 9.68
CA ASP A 143 22.54 12.85 10.12
C ASP A 143 22.75 12.35 11.56
N GLU A 144 21.84 12.67 12.46
CA GLU A 144 21.86 12.15 13.83
C GLU A 144 21.62 10.64 13.86
N LEU A 145 20.67 10.14 13.08
CA LEU A 145 20.42 8.71 12.96
C LEU A 145 21.67 7.96 12.51
N ILE A 146 22.38 8.51 11.52
CA ILE A 146 23.58 7.89 10.95
C ILE A 146 24.79 7.98 11.89
N ASN A 147 25.00 9.14 12.52
CA ASN A 147 26.29 9.45 13.15
C ASN A 147 26.29 9.37 14.68
N SER A 148 25.17 9.60 15.36
CA SER A 148 25.16 9.83 16.81
C SER A 148 24.36 8.81 17.62
N THR A 149 23.41 8.10 17.04
CA THR A 149 22.59 7.15 17.78
C THR A 149 23.15 5.73 17.74
N GLU A 150 22.93 4.96 18.81
CA GLU A 150 23.18 3.52 18.86
C GLU A 150 21.90 2.71 18.61
N ALA A 151 20.80 3.37 18.23
CA ALA A 151 19.52 2.72 17.99
C ALA A 151 19.64 1.60 16.93
N ARG A 152 19.02 0.47 17.23
CA ARG A 152 18.88 -0.66 16.31
C ARG A 152 17.70 -0.39 15.42
N ILE A 153 17.90 -0.38 14.12
CA ILE A 153 16.85 -0.07 13.16
C ILE A 153 16.51 -1.26 12.28
N VAL A 154 15.25 -1.41 11.96
CA VAL A 154 14.77 -2.34 10.93
C VAL A 154 14.20 -1.52 9.76
N ILE A 155 14.57 -1.92 8.56
CA ILE A 155 14.10 -1.31 7.31
C ILE A 155 13.55 -2.39 6.37
N GLN A 156 12.99 -1.96 5.26
CA GLN A 156 12.51 -2.87 4.22
C GLN A 156 13.41 -2.82 2.98
N ASP A 157 13.39 -3.89 2.22
CA ASP A 157 14.12 -4.00 0.95
C ASP A 157 13.52 -3.05 -0.10
N PRO A 158 14.31 -2.14 -0.69
CA PRO A 158 13.83 -1.19 -1.68
C PRO A 158 13.33 -1.86 -2.99
N ARG A 159 13.67 -3.11 -3.22
CA ARG A 159 13.24 -3.87 -4.41
C ARG A 159 11.82 -4.41 -4.26
N THR A 160 11.33 -4.53 -3.04
CA THR A 160 10.06 -5.18 -2.75
C THR A 160 9.10 -4.33 -1.94
N SER A 161 9.54 -3.23 -1.32
CA SER A 161 8.73 -2.44 -0.39
C SER A 161 8.77 -0.96 -0.70
N THR A 162 7.59 -0.32 -0.69
CA THR A 162 7.42 1.13 -0.83
C THR A 162 8.24 1.94 0.18
N PRO A 163 8.20 1.68 1.52
CA PRO A 163 9.06 2.41 2.46
C PRO A 163 10.56 2.19 2.18
N GLY A 164 10.96 0.97 1.82
CA GLY A 164 12.36 0.69 1.49
C GLY A 164 12.85 1.49 0.29
N LEU A 165 12.06 1.56 -0.79
CA LEU A 165 12.35 2.40 -1.95
C LEU A 165 12.31 3.89 -1.59
N GLY A 166 11.35 4.28 -0.74
CA GLY A 166 11.26 5.64 -0.20
C GLY A 166 12.52 6.06 0.56
N LEU A 167 13.07 5.19 1.42
CA LEU A 167 14.32 5.48 2.12
C LEU A 167 15.51 5.61 1.16
N LEU A 168 15.56 4.76 0.13
CA LEU A 168 16.63 4.85 -0.87
C LEU A 168 16.61 6.20 -1.59
N THR A 169 15.44 6.66 -2.01
CA THR A 169 15.26 7.95 -2.67
C THR A 169 15.49 9.12 -1.69
N TRP A 170 15.05 9.00 -0.45
CA TRP A 170 15.27 9.98 0.61
C TRP A 170 16.76 10.20 0.90
N MET A 171 17.52 9.12 1.07
CA MET A 171 18.98 9.18 1.22
C MET A 171 19.65 9.84 0.01
N LYS A 172 19.21 9.51 -1.22
CA LYS A 172 19.75 10.15 -2.42
C LYS A 172 19.40 11.63 -2.49
N ALA A 173 18.20 12.03 -2.08
CA ALA A 173 17.78 13.43 -2.05
C ALA A 173 18.61 14.28 -1.06
N ILE A 174 18.90 13.74 0.14
CA ILE A 174 19.68 14.45 1.15
C ILE A 174 21.16 14.52 0.77
N TYR A 175 21.75 13.39 0.38
CA TYR A 175 23.22 13.25 0.31
C TYR A 175 23.79 13.28 -1.12
N GLY A 176 22.93 13.27 -2.14
CA GLY A 176 23.37 13.29 -3.53
C GLY A 176 24.38 12.19 -3.83
N ASP A 177 25.57 12.57 -4.32
CA ASP A 177 26.63 11.61 -4.68
C ASP A 177 27.34 11.01 -3.46
N LYS A 178 27.14 11.58 -2.26
CA LYS A 178 27.67 11.03 -1.02
C LYS A 178 26.79 9.93 -0.42
N ALA A 179 25.57 9.72 -0.94
CA ALA A 179 24.60 8.79 -0.40
C ALA A 179 25.17 7.37 -0.16
N GLY A 180 26.01 6.86 -1.07
CA GLY A 180 26.64 5.55 -0.90
C GLY A 180 27.55 5.43 0.33
N ASN A 181 28.22 6.52 0.74
CA ASN A 181 29.04 6.52 1.94
C ASN A 181 28.16 6.60 3.20
N GLU A 182 27.11 7.38 3.17
CA GLU A 182 26.16 7.49 4.29
C GLU A 182 25.38 6.18 4.48
N TRP A 183 25.02 5.48 3.41
CA TRP A 183 24.46 4.13 3.47
C TRP A 183 25.40 3.13 4.19
N LYS A 184 26.70 3.18 3.93
CA LYS A 184 27.68 2.32 4.62
C LYS A 184 27.70 2.57 6.14
N LYS A 185 27.47 3.80 6.57
CA LYS A 185 27.36 4.14 7.99
C LYS A 185 26.03 3.67 8.58
N LEU A 186 24.92 3.99 7.92
CA LEU A 186 23.58 3.60 8.33
C LEU A 186 23.44 2.06 8.45
N ASN A 187 24.05 1.32 7.53
CA ASN A 187 24.02 -0.14 7.50
C ASN A 187 24.55 -0.79 8.80
N LYS A 188 25.42 -0.11 9.54
CA LYS A 188 25.95 -0.61 10.82
C LYS A 188 24.89 -0.66 11.92
N LYS A 189 23.78 0.05 11.75
CA LYS A 189 22.65 0.15 12.69
C LYS A 189 21.47 -0.69 12.27
N ILE A 190 21.45 -1.15 11.03
CA ILE A 190 20.38 -1.98 10.47
C ILE A 190 20.56 -3.41 10.98
N ILE A 191 19.60 -3.86 11.79
CA ILE A 191 19.62 -5.23 12.31
C ILE A 191 18.96 -6.21 11.36
N SER A 192 18.01 -5.75 10.54
CA SER A 192 17.34 -6.56 9.55
C SER A 192 16.82 -5.71 8.38
N VAL A 193 16.76 -6.33 7.21
CA VAL A 193 16.12 -5.80 6.01
C VAL A 193 15.02 -6.78 5.61
N THR A 194 13.77 -6.42 5.86
CA THR A 194 12.63 -7.32 5.61
C THR A 194 12.11 -7.16 4.18
N LYS A 195 11.37 -8.16 3.70
CA LYS A 195 10.74 -8.12 2.38
C LYS A 195 9.62 -7.08 2.30
N GLY A 196 8.84 -6.92 3.37
CA GLY A 196 7.69 -6.05 3.44
C GLY A 196 7.57 -5.29 4.75
N TRP A 197 6.62 -4.35 4.79
CA TRP A 197 6.39 -3.48 5.94
C TRP A 197 5.84 -4.25 7.15
N THR A 198 4.87 -5.14 6.94
CA THR A 198 4.21 -5.89 8.01
C THR A 198 5.22 -6.66 8.88
N ASP A 199 6.18 -7.33 8.24
CA ASP A 199 7.22 -8.08 8.94
C ASP A 199 8.14 -7.15 9.74
N ALA A 200 8.63 -6.05 9.16
CA ALA A 200 9.46 -5.07 9.87
C ALA A 200 8.74 -4.48 11.09
N TYR A 201 7.46 -4.13 10.91
CA TYR A 201 6.71 -3.41 11.92
C TYR A 201 6.31 -4.32 13.09
N TYR A 202 5.68 -5.46 12.81
CA TYR A 202 5.13 -6.32 13.84
C TYR A 202 6.14 -7.33 14.40
N ASN A 203 6.93 -7.98 13.53
CA ASN A 203 7.80 -9.06 13.99
C ASN A 203 9.16 -8.55 14.53
N PHE A 204 9.58 -7.34 14.17
CA PHE A 204 10.82 -6.76 14.71
C PHE A 204 10.56 -5.60 15.66
N PHE A 205 9.85 -4.58 15.24
CA PHE A 205 9.69 -3.36 16.06
C PHE A 205 8.71 -3.59 17.22
N MET A 206 7.49 -4.05 16.96
CA MET A 206 6.50 -4.29 18.01
C MET A 206 6.90 -5.45 18.92
N ALA A 207 7.70 -6.39 18.42
CA ALA A 207 8.29 -7.47 19.24
C ALA A 207 9.46 -6.98 20.11
N GLY A 208 9.93 -5.73 19.97
CA GLY A 208 11.03 -5.17 20.76
C GLY A 208 12.43 -5.55 20.28
N GLU A 209 12.55 -6.17 19.11
CA GLU A 209 13.84 -6.55 18.53
C GLU A 209 14.59 -5.34 17.94
N ALA A 210 13.85 -4.32 17.46
CA ALA A 210 14.37 -3.06 16.94
C ALA A 210 13.89 -1.87 17.78
N ASP A 211 14.72 -0.86 17.93
CA ASP A 211 14.37 0.37 18.64
C ASP A 211 13.60 1.35 17.75
N MET A 212 13.84 1.26 16.44
CA MET A 212 13.16 2.07 15.42
C MET A 212 12.85 1.24 14.18
N VAL A 213 11.76 1.61 13.52
CA VAL A 213 11.33 1.01 12.24
C VAL A 213 11.07 2.08 11.21
N LEU A 214 11.48 1.85 9.97
CA LEU A 214 11.06 2.68 8.84
C LEU A 214 9.57 2.44 8.57
N SER A 215 8.78 3.50 8.62
CA SER A 215 7.34 3.45 8.45
C SER A 215 6.81 4.80 7.95
N TYR A 216 5.65 5.21 8.44
CA TYR A 216 4.95 6.44 8.07
C TYR A 216 4.68 7.33 9.28
N THR A 217 4.58 8.62 9.06
CA THR A 217 4.20 9.59 10.12
C THR A 217 2.82 9.31 10.72
N THR A 218 1.98 8.57 10.03
CA THR A 218 0.64 8.17 10.48
C THR A 218 0.62 6.92 11.36
N SER A 219 1.70 6.13 11.42
CA SER A 219 1.72 4.87 12.18
C SER A 219 1.43 5.03 13.67
N PRO A 220 1.97 6.04 14.38
CA PRO A 220 1.62 6.24 15.80
C PRO A 220 0.13 6.57 16.00
N ALA A 221 -0.50 7.28 15.05
CA ALA A 221 -1.92 7.59 15.16
C ALA A 221 -2.81 6.33 15.13
N ALA A 222 -2.41 5.30 14.39
CA ALA A 222 -3.13 4.03 14.37
C ALA A 222 -3.13 3.36 15.76
N HIS A 223 -1.99 3.33 16.45
CA HIS A 223 -1.89 2.79 17.81
C HIS A 223 -2.73 3.58 18.81
N ILE A 224 -2.73 4.92 18.71
CA ILE A 224 -3.56 5.78 19.56
C ILE A 224 -5.04 5.50 19.33
N LEU A 225 -5.48 5.43 18.07
CA LEU A 225 -6.89 5.31 17.72
C LEU A 225 -7.48 3.91 17.96
N PHE A 226 -6.72 2.88 17.70
CA PHE A 226 -7.24 1.50 17.71
C PHE A 226 -6.81 0.69 18.94
N GLU A 227 -5.67 1.02 19.53
CA GLU A 227 -5.10 0.27 20.66
C GLU A 227 -5.07 1.09 21.97
N ASN A 228 -5.44 2.37 21.90
CA ASN A 228 -5.29 3.31 23.02
C ASN A 228 -3.86 3.35 23.58
N ASN A 229 -2.88 3.16 22.71
CA ASN A 229 -1.48 3.14 23.04
C ASN A 229 -0.82 4.48 22.64
N PHE A 230 -0.20 5.15 23.61
CA PHE A 230 0.44 6.47 23.45
C PHE A 230 1.98 6.41 23.52
N ASP A 231 2.56 5.23 23.47
CA ASP A 231 4.00 4.99 23.68
C ASP A 231 4.85 4.93 22.41
#